data_61a2305d92ff6605ee7c4c85be4c0fdf
#
_entry.id   61a2305d92ff6605ee7c4c85be4c0fdf
#
_cell.length_a   1.000
_cell.length_b   1.000
_cell.length_c   1.000
_cell.angle_alpha   90.00
_cell.angle_beta   90.00
_cell.angle_gamma   90.00
#
_symmetry.space_group_name_H-M   'P 1'
#
loop_
_entity.id
_entity.type
_entity.pdbx_description
1 polymer ?
#
loop_
_entity_poly.entity_id
_entity_poly.type
_entity_poly.pdbx_seq_one_letter_code
_entity_poly.pdbx_strand_id
1 'polypeptide(L)'
;MSELTGKERISRILKHQPVDRIGLYEHFWGDTSKEWVENQGCGSDFTKEFNYDMTECWPFRLVARVDFEPVTIAEDEDTVTKLDGNWAVLRRHKKHDSTPEHVRYEIDSREKWEERIKPLLLDRSLFEKRINFEAYRKAKQYAAENDKFFVWSGVNVFECMHPVAGHEEMLAAMIYDPDWVSDMSKTFAWLTVELQKMLFEHEGKPDGIWYYEDMGYKGAPFMSPAMYDQFIYPSHVYTFDYAHSLGLPVMVHSCGFVEPLLQGMIKAGMDLLQAMEV
;
A
#
# COMPACT_ATOMS: atom_id res chain seq x y z
N MET A 1 24.35 25.80 -7.75
CA MET A 1 23.01 25.51 -8.29
C MET A 1 22.02 26.25 -7.42
N SER A 2 20.95 26.82 -7.98
CA SER A 2 19.84 27.35 -7.17
C SER A 2 19.22 26.22 -6.37
N GLU A 3 18.71 26.51 -5.19
CA GLU A 3 17.97 25.56 -4.37
C GLU A 3 16.73 25.07 -5.15
N LEU A 4 16.55 23.75 -5.21
CA LEU A 4 15.41 23.12 -5.88
C LEU A 4 14.23 23.02 -4.91
N THR A 5 13.01 23.13 -5.42
CA THR A 5 11.82 22.77 -4.66
C THR A 5 11.81 21.26 -4.39
N GLY A 6 11.02 20.79 -3.40
CA GLY A 6 10.85 19.36 -3.14
C GLY A 6 10.37 18.62 -4.38
N LYS A 7 9.37 19.18 -5.07
CA LYS A 7 8.83 18.61 -6.31
C LYS A 7 9.87 18.48 -7.42
N GLU A 8 10.67 19.52 -7.65
CA GLU A 8 11.74 19.48 -8.66
C GLU A 8 12.81 18.47 -8.31
N ARG A 9 13.22 18.41 -7.02
CA ARG A 9 14.27 17.52 -6.54
C ARG A 9 13.89 16.06 -6.73
N ILE A 10 12.72 15.63 -6.24
CA ILE A 10 12.26 14.25 -6.42
C ILE A 10 12.06 13.91 -7.90
N SER A 11 11.47 14.84 -8.68
CA SER A 11 11.31 14.63 -10.13
C SER A 11 12.65 14.43 -10.86
N ARG A 12 13.71 15.11 -10.44
CA ARG A 12 15.06 14.95 -11.01
C ARG A 12 15.72 13.65 -10.56
N ILE A 13 15.57 13.28 -9.28
CA ILE A 13 16.10 12.01 -8.75
C ILE A 13 15.53 10.83 -9.53
N LEU A 14 14.21 10.79 -9.73
CA LEU A 14 13.53 9.75 -10.49
C LEU A 14 13.94 9.70 -11.97
N LYS A 15 14.51 10.78 -12.50
CA LYS A 15 15.06 10.88 -13.86
C LYS A 15 16.58 10.78 -13.92
N HIS A 16 17.24 10.40 -12.83
CA HIS A 16 18.70 10.34 -12.70
C HIS A 16 19.42 11.65 -13.10
N GLN A 17 18.79 12.79 -12.81
CA GLN A 17 19.32 14.13 -13.09
C GLN A 17 20.02 14.71 -11.87
N PRO A 18 21.00 15.62 -12.06
CA PRO A 18 21.69 16.28 -10.94
C PRO A 18 20.73 17.06 -10.05
N VAL A 19 20.95 16.95 -8.73
CA VAL A 19 20.20 17.65 -7.68
C VAL A 19 21.14 18.39 -6.76
N ASP A 20 20.61 19.33 -5.99
CA ASP A 20 21.32 20.14 -5.00
C ASP A 20 21.63 19.35 -3.71
N ARG A 21 20.78 18.40 -3.33
CA ARG A 21 20.93 17.44 -2.22
C ARG A 21 20.11 16.20 -2.49
N ILE A 22 20.26 15.16 -1.65
CA ILE A 22 19.38 14.00 -1.66
C ILE A 22 17.94 14.40 -1.32
N GLY A 23 16.97 13.65 -1.81
CA GLY A 23 15.56 13.76 -1.41
C GLY A 23 15.37 13.33 0.04
N LEU A 24 14.44 13.97 0.73
CA LEU A 24 14.10 13.65 2.11
C LEU A 24 12.60 13.37 2.22
N TYR A 25 12.28 12.18 2.72
CA TYR A 25 10.93 11.77 3.08
C TYR A 25 10.98 10.65 4.10
N GLU A 26 10.06 10.67 5.04
CA GLU A 26 9.85 9.58 6.01
C GLU A 26 8.41 9.61 6.51
N HIS A 27 7.93 8.46 6.94
CA HIS A 27 6.70 8.32 7.69
C HIS A 27 6.95 7.52 8.97
N PHE A 28 6.14 7.77 9.99
CA PHE A 28 6.36 7.20 11.32
C PHE A 28 5.13 6.43 11.78
N TRP A 29 5.37 5.39 12.55
CA TRP A 29 4.32 4.76 13.34
C TRP A 29 3.67 5.77 14.28
N GLY A 30 2.37 5.57 14.56
CA GLY A 30 1.60 6.46 15.41
C GLY A 30 2.23 6.73 16.77
N ASP A 31 2.83 5.71 17.41
CA ASP A 31 3.52 5.84 18.69
C ASP A 31 4.72 6.80 18.60
N THR A 32 5.54 6.71 17.55
CA THR A 32 6.67 7.62 17.33
C THR A 32 6.19 9.05 17.12
N SER A 33 5.17 9.21 16.29
CA SER A 33 4.57 10.52 15.99
C SER A 33 4.00 11.16 17.26
N LYS A 34 3.31 10.37 18.07
CA LYS A 34 2.73 10.81 19.35
C LYS A 34 3.82 11.23 20.33
N GLU A 35 4.86 10.40 20.51
CA GLU A 35 5.98 10.69 21.40
C GLU A 35 6.67 12.02 21.02
N TRP A 36 6.89 12.26 19.74
CA TRP A 36 7.54 13.48 19.28
C TRP A 36 6.68 14.74 19.49
N VAL A 37 5.38 14.65 19.23
CA VAL A 37 4.48 15.78 19.43
C VAL A 37 4.26 16.06 20.92
N GLU A 38 4.00 15.04 21.72
CA GLU A 38 3.63 15.21 23.15
C GLU A 38 4.84 15.50 24.05
N ASN A 39 5.98 14.84 23.80
CA ASN A 39 7.10 14.86 24.74
C ASN A 39 8.36 15.60 24.23
N GLN A 40 8.47 15.80 22.91
CA GLN A 40 9.64 16.47 22.36
C GLN A 40 9.31 17.82 21.69
N GLY A 41 8.05 18.23 21.70
CA GLY A 41 7.61 19.53 21.23
C GLY A 41 7.68 19.71 19.69
N CYS A 42 7.75 18.63 18.92
CA CYS A 42 7.64 18.70 17.47
C CYS A 42 6.24 19.13 17.04
N GLY A 43 6.15 19.84 15.92
CA GLY A 43 4.86 20.11 15.27
C GLY A 43 4.21 18.83 14.75
N SER A 44 2.88 18.82 14.61
CA SER A 44 2.15 17.67 14.07
C SER A 44 2.26 17.52 12.53
N ASP A 45 2.71 18.55 11.85
CA ASP A 45 3.01 18.56 10.41
C ASP A 45 4.50 18.23 10.19
N PHE A 46 4.83 16.95 10.16
CA PHE A 46 6.20 16.49 9.98
C PHE A 46 6.78 16.86 8.60
N THR A 47 5.95 16.99 7.58
CA THR A 47 6.38 17.45 6.26
C THR A 47 6.98 18.87 6.35
N LYS A 48 6.36 19.72 7.13
CA LYS A 48 6.86 21.07 7.40
C LYS A 48 8.01 21.08 8.40
N GLU A 49 7.89 20.33 9.50
CA GLU A 49 8.86 20.28 10.58
C GLU A 49 10.25 19.84 10.08
N PHE A 50 10.28 18.76 9.28
CA PHE A 50 11.52 18.20 8.72
C PHE A 50 11.79 18.65 7.28
N ASN A 51 10.99 19.57 6.73
CA ASN A 51 11.11 20.03 5.35
C ASN A 51 11.21 18.89 4.33
N TYR A 52 10.28 17.92 4.43
CA TYR A 52 10.22 16.80 3.48
C TYR A 52 9.96 17.29 2.05
N ASP A 53 10.51 16.57 1.08
CA ASP A 53 10.38 16.87 -0.33
C ASP A 53 9.09 16.28 -0.95
N MET A 54 8.47 15.34 -0.24
CA MET A 54 7.28 14.63 -0.70
C MET A 54 6.17 14.70 0.34
N THR A 55 4.96 14.46 -0.14
CA THR A 55 3.79 14.14 0.69
C THR A 55 2.95 13.06 0.01
N GLU A 56 2.27 12.25 0.80
CA GLU A 56 1.47 11.13 0.32
C GLU A 56 0.01 11.20 0.76
N CYS A 57 -0.84 10.45 0.08
CA CYS A 57 -2.21 10.22 0.49
C CYS A 57 -2.63 8.77 0.23
N TRP A 58 -3.24 8.16 1.23
CA TRP A 58 -3.84 6.81 1.21
C TRP A 58 -5.36 6.91 1.08
N PRO A 59 -5.91 7.10 -0.12
CA PRO A 59 -7.32 7.41 -0.27
C PRO A 59 -8.23 6.19 -0.34
N PHE A 60 -7.69 4.94 -0.43
CA PHE A 60 -8.52 3.77 -0.72
C PHE A 60 -8.80 2.89 0.50
N ARG A 61 -10.00 2.33 0.51
CA ARG A 61 -10.46 1.26 1.40
C ARG A 61 -10.66 -0.01 0.58
N LEU A 62 -9.70 -0.94 0.65
CA LEU A 62 -9.72 -2.18 -0.16
C LEU A 62 -10.33 -3.39 0.57
N VAL A 63 -10.84 -3.18 1.80
CA VAL A 63 -11.59 -4.19 2.54
C VAL A 63 -12.87 -4.62 1.77
N ALA A 64 -13.21 -5.91 1.76
CA ALA A 64 -14.34 -6.40 0.98
C ALA A 64 -15.66 -5.72 1.35
N ARG A 65 -16.04 -5.76 2.63
CA ARG A 65 -17.24 -5.09 3.14
C ARG A 65 -16.93 -3.65 3.54
N VAL A 66 -16.90 -2.74 2.57
CA VAL A 66 -16.48 -1.34 2.79
C VAL A 66 -17.34 -0.57 3.80
N ASP A 67 -18.61 -0.95 3.97
CA ASP A 67 -19.55 -0.34 4.94
C ASP A 67 -19.56 -1.09 6.30
N PHE A 68 -18.74 -2.13 6.48
CA PHE A 68 -18.71 -2.90 7.71
C PHE A 68 -17.85 -2.22 8.78
N GLU A 69 -18.44 -1.93 9.92
CA GLU A 69 -17.69 -1.47 11.08
C GLU A 69 -17.13 -2.67 11.86
N PRO A 70 -15.80 -2.69 12.15
CA PRO A 70 -15.18 -3.81 12.85
C PRO A 70 -15.83 -4.08 14.22
N VAL A 71 -16.23 -5.33 14.44
CA VAL A 71 -16.93 -5.76 15.66
C VAL A 71 -15.95 -6.29 16.69
N THR A 72 -15.97 -5.75 17.92
CA THR A 72 -15.19 -6.29 19.03
C THR A 72 -15.77 -7.63 19.46
N ILE A 73 -14.97 -8.69 19.41
CA ILE A 73 -15.36 -10.06 19.80
C ILE A 73 -14.71 -10.52 21.10
N ALA A 74 -13.59 -9.92 21.48
CA ALA A 74 -12.94 -10.11 22.77
C ALA A 74 -12.12 -8.88 23.12
N GLU A 75 -11.97 -8.65 24.42
CA GLU A 75 -11.20 -7.52 24.96
C GLU A 75 -10.70 -7.88 26.37
N ASP A 76 -9.44 -7.53 26.64
CA ASP A 76 -8.82 -7.60 27.97
C ASP A 76 -8.19 -6.25 28.34
N GLU A 77 -7.34 -6.22 29.38
CA GLU A 77 -6.70 -4.97 29.84
C GLU A 77 -5.81 -4.34 28.76
N ASP A 78 -5.06 -5.15 28.03
CA ASP A 78 -4.02 -4.70 27.11
C ASP A 78 -4.40 -4.83 25.63
N THR A 79 -5.31 -5.72 25.28
CA THR A 79 -5.63 -6.04 23.89
C THR A 79 -7.11 -5.91 23.54
N VAL A 80 -7.38 -5.70 22.27
CA VAL A 80 -8.72 -5.78 21.67
C VAL A 80 -8.67 -6.65 20.42
N THR A 81 -9.62 -7.61 20.35
CA THR A 81 -9.76 -8.53 19.21
C THR A 81 -11.03 -8.18 18.44
N LYS A 82 -10.90 -7.94 17.14
CA LYS A 82 -12.02 -7.52 16.30
C LYS A 82 -12.16 -8.42 15.07
N LEU A 83 -13.40 -8.62 14.66
CA LEU A 83 -13.75 -9.12 13.32
C LEU A 83 -13.82 -7.92 12.37
N ASP A 84 -13.13 -8.00 11.24
CA ASP A 84 -13.11 -6.93 10.23
C ASP A 84 -14.01 -7.19 9.02
N GLY A 85 -13.96 -6.28 8.05
CA GLY A 85 -14.73 -6.37 6.82
C GLY A 85 -14.25 -7.43 5.82
N ASN A 86 -13.10 -8.07 6.04
CA ASN A 86 -12.60 -9.21 5.27
C ASN A 86 -12.92 -10.57 5.92
N TRP A 87 -13.71 -10.58 6.97
CA TRP A 87 -13.93 -11.74 7.85
C TRP A 87 -12.64 -12.25 8.52
N ALA A 88 -11.66 -11.36 8.69
CA ALA A 88 -10.45 -11.63 9.46
C ALA A 88 -10.66 -11.23 10.94
N VAL A 89 -10.12 -12.05 11.84
CA VAL A 89 -10.09 -11.78 13.28
C VAL A 89 -8.68 -11.32 13.65
N LEU A 90 -8.58 -10.07 14.02
CA LEU A 90 -7.32 -9.41 14.31
C LEU A 90 -7.28 -8.95 15.77
N ARG A 91 -6.14 -9.15 16.45
CA ARG A 91 -5.87 -8.66 17.80
C ARG A 91 -4.87 -7.51 17.75
N ARG A 92 -5.19 -6.41 18.43
CA ARG A 92 -4.29 -5.25 18.54
C ARG A 92 -4.04 -4.91 20.00
N HIS A 93 -2.85 -4.42 20.29
CA HIS A 93 -2.56 -3.80 21.57
C HIS A 93 -3.28 -2.44 21.66
N LYS A 94 -3.82 -2.10 22.86
CA LYS A 94 -4.59 -0.86 23.05
C LYS A 94 -3.71 0.39 23.16
N LYS A 95 -2.47 0.21 23.65
CA LYS A 95 -1.55 1.31 23.97
C LYS A 95 -0.42 1.47 22.94
N HIS A 96 -0.27 0.52 22.03
CA HIS A 96 0.81 0.52 21.07
C HIS A 96 0.28 0.36 19.65
N ASP A 97 0.82 1.18 18.76
CA ASP A 97 0.56 1.07 17.33
C ASP A 97 1.56 0.07 16.72
N SER A 98 1.06 -1.09 16.35
CA SER A 98 1.83 -2.19 15.79
C SER A 98 1.00 -2.98 14.78
N THR A 99 1.67 -3.77 13.97
CA THR A 99 1.01 -4.76 13.12
C THR A 99 0.10 -5.65 13.98
N PRO A 100 -1.17 -5.84 13.62
CA PRO A 100 -2.08 -6.69 14.39
C PRO A 100 -1.63 -8.15 14.36
N GLU A 101 -1.86 -8.84 15.47
CA GLU A 101 -1.78 -10.29 15.47
C GLU A 101 -2.97 -10.87 14.67
N HIS A 102 -2.66 -11.74 13.73
CA HIS A 102 -3.65 -12.44 12.92
C HIS A 102 -4.12 -13.68 13.68
N VAL A 103 -5.34 -13.63 14.24
CA VAL A 103 -5.88 -14.70 15.09
C VAL A 103 -6.58 -15.78 14.26
N ARG A 104 -7.40 -15.37 13.28
CA ARG A 104 -8.14 -16.30 12.42
C ARG A 104 -8.61 -15.60 11.14
N TYR A 105 -8.64 -16.36 10.07
CA TYR A 105 -9.28 -16.00 8.80
C TYR A 105 -10.43 -16.95 8.51
N GLU A 106 -11.56 -16.43 8.02
CA GLU A 106 -12.68 -17.27 7.60
C GLU A 106 -12.61 -17.62 6.11
N ILE A 107 -11.80 -16.91 5.34
CA ILE A 107 -11.63 -17.15 3.91
C ILE A 107 -10.40 -18.06 3.72
N ASP A 108 -10.63 -19.35 3.81
CA ASP A 108 -9.63 -20.41 3.77
C ASP A 108 -9.74 -21.29 2.52
N SER A 109 -10.54 -20.87 1.52
CA SER A 109 -10.72 -21.62 0.28
C SER A 109 -11.18 -20.74 -0.87
N ARG A 110 -10.96 -21.23 -2.11
CA ARG A 110 -11.42 -20.60 -3.33
C ARG A 110 -12.92 -20.35 -3.33
N GLU A 111 -13.71 -21.34 -2.87
CA GLU A 111 -15.17 -21.22 -2.82
C GLU A 111 -15.61 -20.06 -1.96
N LYS A 112 -15.04 -19.91 -0.74
CA LYS A 112 -15.36 -18.79 0.14
C LYS A 112 -14.91 -17.45 -0.43
N TRP A 113 -13.77 -17.42 -1.11
CA TRP A 113 -13.32 -16.24 -1.85
C TRP A 113 -14.31 -15.83 -2.94
N GLU A 114 -14.69 -16.78 -3.82
CA GLU A 114 -15.60 -16.54 -4.94
C GLU A 114 -17.02 -16.17 -4.47
N GLU A 115 -17.48 -16.75 -3.35
CA GLU A 115 -18.79 -16.50 -2.80
C GLU A 115 -18.89 -15.19 -2.00
N ARG A 116 -17.89 -14.86 -1.18
CA ARG A 116 -18.02 -13.80 -0.17
C ARG A 116 -17.21 -12.55 -0.45
N ILE A 117 -16.00 -12.67 -1.00
CA ILE A 117 -15.08 -11.54 -1.17
C ILE A 117 -15.16 -10.96 -2.57
N LYS A 118 -14.87 -11.77 -3.57
CA LYS A 118 -14.74 -11.34 -4.96
C LYS A 118 -15.95 -10.55 -5.49
N PRO A 119 -17.20 -10.96 -5.25
CA PRO A 119 -18.35 -10.20 -5.72
C PRO A 119 -18.42 -8.78 -5.17
N LEU A 120 -18.01 -8.58 -3.88
CA LEU A 120 -18.00 -7.26 -3.26
C LEU A 120 -16.89 -6.36 -3.79
N LEU A 121 -15.73 -6.93 -4.15
CA LEU A 121 -14.62 -6.19 -4.75
C LEU A 121 -14.94 -5.77 -6.21
N LEU A 122 -15.71 -6.57 -6.92
CA LEU A 122 -16.12 -6.30 -8.31
C LEU A 122 -17.37 -5.40 -8.43
N ASP A 123 -18.07 -5.14 -7.33
CA ASP A 123 -19.27 -4.31 -7.33
C ASP A 123 -18.92 -2.83 -7.51
N ARG A 124 -19.12 -2.32 -8.73
CA ARG A 124 -18.85 -0.92 -9.09
C ARG A 124 -19.71 0.08 -8.31
N SER A 125 -20.87 -0.32 -7.78
CA SER A 125 -21.73 0.55 -6.97
C SER A 125 -21.10 0.93 -5.63
N LEU A 126 -20.07 0.19 -5.18
CA LEU A 126 -19.31 0.45 -3.96
C LEU A 126 -18.05 1.31 -4.18
N PHE A 127 -17.69 1.65 -5.41
CA PHE A 127 -16.40 2.29 -5.72
C PHE A 127 -16.27 3.67 -5.08
N GLU A 128 -17.29 4.51 -5.15
CA GLU A 128 -17.24 5.84 -4.52
C GLU A 128 -17.03 5.75 -3.01
N LYS A 129 -17.59 4.74 -2.33
CA LYS A 129 -17.42 4.51 -0.90
C LYS A 129 -16.01 4.04 -0.52
N ARG A 130 -15.27 3.49 -1.50
CA ARG A 130 -13.89 3.06 -1.32
C ARG A 130 -12.88 4.18 -1.43
N ILE A 131 -13.28 5.35 -1.91
CA ILE A 131 -12.39 6.47 -2.23
C ILE A 131 -12.65 7.65 -1.30
N ASN A 132 -11.63 8.10 -0.60
CA ASN A 132 -11.67 9.36 0.15
C ASN A 132 -11.20 10.52 -0.75
N PHE A 133 -12.10 11.01 -1.60
CA PHE A 133 -11.83 12.12 -2.53
C PHE A 133 -11.38 13.39 -1.81
N GLU A 134 -11.99 13.69 -0.64
CA GLU A 134 -11.67 14.90 0.13
C GLU A 134 -10.23 14.86 0.66
N ALA A 135 -9.82 13.73 1.25
CA ALA A 135 -8.45 13.57 1.75
C ALA A 135 -7.43 13.72 0.62
N TYR A 136 -7.69 13.09 -0.54
CA TYR A 136 -6.81 13.20 -1.69
C TYR A 136 -6.69 14.63 -2.20
N ARG A 137 -7.82 15.34 -2.36
CA ARG A 137 -7.86 16.74 -2.80
C ARG A 137 -7.07 17.65 -1.85
N LYS A 138 -7.27 17.51 -0.53
CA LYS A 138 -6.55 18.28 0.49
C LYS A 138 -5.05 18.02 0.45
N ALA A 139 -4.64 16.77 0.36
CA ALA A 139 -3.21 16.42 0.30
C ALA A 139 -2.54 16.94 -0.98
N LYS A 140 -3.23 16.84 -2.12
CA LYS A 140 -2.76 17.37 -3.41
C LYS A 140 -2.63 18.90 -3.39
N GLN A 141 -3.62 19.60 -2.81
CA GLN A 141 -3.58 21.04 -2.63
C GLN A 141 -2.41 21.45 -1.72
N TYR A 142 -2.25 20.80 -0.57
CA TYR A 142 -1.13 21.02 0.34
C TYR A 142 0.23 20.87 -0.37
N ALA A 143 0.38 19.81 -1.17
CA ALA A 143 1.60 19.57 -1.94
C ALA A 143 1.88 20.72 -2.92
N ALA A 144 0.86 21.20 -3.63
CA ALA A 144 0.99 22.30 -4.58
C ALA A 144 1.35 23.62 -3.89
N GLU A 145 0.74 23.93 -2.74
CA GLU A 145 1.00 25.16 -1.97
C GLU A 145 2.38 25.18 -1.32
N ASN A 146 2.99 24.00 -1.09
CA ASN A 146 4.29 23.86 -0.43
C ASN A 146 5.40 23.31 -1.35
N ASP A 147 5.18 23.29 -2.67
CA ASP A 147 6.14 22.81 -3.68
C ASP A 147 6.68 21.38 -3.40
N LYS A 148 5.80 20.48 -2.93
CA LYS A 148 6.15 19.08 -2.63
C LYS A 148 5.78 18.16 -3.79
N PHE A 149 6.52 17.04 -3.92
CA PHE A 149 6.16 15.95 -4.83
C PHE A 149 5.01 15.16 -4.22
N PHE A 150 3.87 15.12 -4.88
CA PHE A 150 2.67 14.47 -4.37
C PHE A 150 2.52 13.04 -4.90
N VAL A 151 2.40 12.07 -4.01
CA VAL A 151 2.18 10.68 -4.38
C VAL A 151 0.81 10.16 -3.91
N TRP A 152 0.17 9.41 -4.79
CA TRP A 152 -0.87 8.48 -4.38
C TRP A 152 -0.18 7.27 -3.76
N SER A 153 -0.57 6.89 -2.56
CA SER A 153 -0.04 5.71 -1.85
C SER A 153 -1.13 4.71 -1.57
N GLY A 154 -0.78 3.45 -1.55
CA GLY A 154 -1.68 2.37 -1.21
C GLY A 154 -1.02 1.00 -1.34
N VAL A 155 -1.65 -0.02 -0.74
CA VAL A 155 -1.21 -1.39 -0.91
C VAL A 155 -1.46 -1.87 -2.34
N ASN A 156 -0.59 -2.78 -2.81
CA ASN A 156 -0.79 -3.47 -4.07
C ASN A 156 -1.24 -4.91 -3.81
N VAL A 157 -1.04 -5.80 -4.75
CA VAL A 157 -1.74 -7.08 -4.82
C VAL A 157 -1.39 -8.06 -3.69
N PHE A 158 -0.10 -8.22 -3.35
CA PHE A 158 0.31 -9.14 -2.29
C PHE A 158 -0.22 -8.68 -0.93
N GLU A 159 -0.05 -7.39 -0.62
CA GLU A 159 -0.56 -6.74 0.57
C GLU A 159 -2.10 -6.65 0.63
N CYS A 160 -2.81 -6.86 -0.49
CA CYS A 160 -4.26 -6.98 -0.51
C CYS A 160 -4.75 -8.41 -0.21
N MET A 161 -3.97 -9.44 -0.58
CA MET A 161 -4.41 -10.84 -0.49
C MET A 161 -4.31 -11.40 0.94
N HIS A 162 -3.19 -11.18 1.62
CA HIS A 162 -2.99 -11.75 2.96
C HIS A 162 -3.96 -11.22 4.04
N PRO A 163 -4.48 -9.96 4.00
CA PRO A 163 -5.53 -9.55 4.92
C PRO A 163 -6.87 -10.27 4.73
N VAL A 164 -7.02 -10.99 3.63
CA VAL A 164 -8.22 -11.79 3.34
C VAL A 164 -8.03 -13.24 3.75
N ALA A 165 -6.96 -13.89 3.26
CA ALA A 165 -6.75 -15.34 3.42
C ALA A 165 -5.70 -15.70 4.50
N GLY A 166 -4.97 -14.70 5.03
CA GLY A 166 -3.80 -14.94 5.88
C GLY A 166 -2.56 -15.33 5.07
N HIS A 167 -1.38 -15.06 5.63
CA HIS A 167 -0.12 -15.41 4.95
C HIS A 167 0.04 -16.91 4.77
N GLU A 168 -0.24 -17.70 5.82
CA GLU A 168 -0.03 -19.14 5.80
C GLU A 168 -0.87 -19.81 4.70
N GLU A 169 -2.17 -19.57 4.69
CA GLU A 169 -3.09 -20.15 3.74
C GLU A 169 -2.82 -19.67 2.32
N MET A 170 -2.62 -18.35 2.14
CA MET A 170 -2.32 -17.76 0.83
C MET A 170 -1.02 -18.32 0.22
N LEU A 171 0.05 -18.44 1.02
CA LEU A 171 1.32 -18.97 0.53
C LEU A 171 1.26 -20.46 0.25
N ALA A 172 0.53 -21.24 1.07
CA ALA A 172 0.29 -22.66 0.81
C ALA A 172 -0.55 -22.86 -0.46
N ALA A 173 -1.55 -22.00 -0.69
CA ALA A 173 -2.40 -22.02 -1.88
C ALA A 173 -1.63 -21.78 -3.19
N MET A 174 -0.49 -21.08 -3.15
CA MET A 174 0.39 -20.97 -4.33
C MET A 174 0.80 -22.36 -4.88
N ILE A 175 0.77 -23.41 -4.05
CA ILE A 175 1.14 -24.77 -4.41
C ILE A 175 -0.09 -25.62 -4.71
N TYR A 176 -1.09 -25.61 -3.82
CA TYR A 176 -2.21 -26.55 -3.93
C TYR A 176 -3.42 -25.99 -4.70
N ASP A 177 -3.58 -24.67 -4.78
CA ASP A 177 -4.63 -24.00 -5.57
C ASP A 177 -4.12 -22.71 -6.26
N PRO A 178 -3.20 -22.83 -7.23
CA PRO A 178 -2.56 -21.71 -7.90
C PRO A 178 -3.55 -20.79 -8.63
N ASP A 179 -4.68 -21.34 -9.07
CA ASP A 179 -5.72 -20.53 -9.75
C ASP A 179 -6.41 -19.59 -8.79
N TRP A 180 -6.63 -19.99 -7.53
CA TRP A 180 -7.20 -19.12 -6.50
C TRP A 180 -6.29 -17.91 -6.23
N VAL A 181 -5.00 -18.12 -6.01
CA VAL A 181 -4.03 -17.04 -5.77
C VAL A 181 -3.96 -16.10 -6.98
N SER A 182 -3.90 -16.68 -8.19
CA SER A 182 -3.90 -15.87 -9.43
C SER A 182 -5.17 -15.05 -9.59
N ASP A 183 -6.32 -15.57 -9.19
CA ASP A 183 -7.60 -14.87 -9.25
C ASP A 183 -7.67 -13.73 -8.23
N MET A 184 -7.20 -13.96 -6.99
CA MET A 184 -7.09 -12.90 -5.98
C MET A 184 -6.19 -11.77 -6.47
N SER A 185 -4.98 -12.09 -6.92
CA SER A 185 -4.00 -11.12 -7.41
C SER A 185 -4.57 -10.25 -8.54
N LYS A 186 -5.17 -10.87 -9.56
CA LYS A 186 -5.79 -10.17 -10.69
C LYS A 186 -6.99 -9.31 -10.28
N THR A 187 -7.80 -9.81 -9.34
CA THR A 187 -8.99 -9.09 -8.86
C THR A 187 -8.57 -7.81 -8.12
N PHE A 188 -7.59 -7.87 -7.23
CA PHE A 188 -7.09 -6.69 -6.53
C PHE A 188 -6.37 -5.72 -7.46
N ALA A 189 -5.55 -6.20 -8.40
CA ALA A 189 -4.92 -5.34 -9.40
C ALA A 189 -5.96 -4.58 -10.23
N TRP A 190 -7.00 -5.27 -10.70
CA TRP A 190 -8.09 -4.65 -11.43
C TRP A 190 -8.84 -3.60 -10.58
N LEU A 191 -9.19 -3.95 -9.34
CA LEU A 191 -9.88 -3.01 -8.44
C LEU A 191 -9.05 -1.74 -8.21
N THR A 192 -7.76 -1.90 -7.89
CA THR A 192 -6.86 -0.77 -7.65
C THR A 192 -6.83 0.18 -8.86
N VAL A 193 -6.67 -0.36 -10.07
CA VAL A 193 -6.63 0.46 -11.29
C VAL A 193 -7.99 1.13 -11.56
N GLU A 194 -9.11 0.44 -11.36
CA GLU A 194 -10.43 1.04 -11.58
C GLU A 194 -10.72 2.17 -10.57
N LEU A 195 -10.31 2.01 -9.31
CA LEU A 195 -10.42 3.07 -8.31
C LEU A 195 -9.48 4.25 -8.63
N GLN A 196 -8.25 3.98 -9.09
CA GLN A 196 -7.33 5.03 -9.53
C GLN A 196 -7.89 5.80 -10.74
N LYS A 197 -8.48 5.12 -11.73
CA LYS A 197 -9.15 5.77 -12.87
C LYS A 197 -10.22 6.75 -12.39
N MET A 198 -11.13 6.27 -11.53
CA MET A 198 -12.20 7.10 -10.97
C MET A 198 -11.64 8.29 -10.19
N LEU A 199 -10.68 8.07 -9.29
CA LEU A 199 -10.09 9.13 -8.50
C LEU A 199 -9.39 10.18 -9.37
N PHE A 200 -8.57 9.74 -10.33
CA PHE A 200 -7.77 10.65 -11.16
C PHE A 200 -8.61 11.40 -12.20
N GLU A 201 -9.74 10.83 -12.62
CA GLU A 201 -10.72 11.53 -13.46
C GLU A 201 -11.39 12.69 -12.68
N HIS A 202 -11.73 12.47 -11.40
CA HIS A 202 -12.40 13.47 -10.56
C HIS A 202 -11.45 14.54 -10.00
N GLU A 203 -10.28 14.14 -9.50
CA GLU A 203 -9.38 15.02 -8.74
C GLU A 203 -8.08 15.32 -9.47
N GLY A 204 -7.86 14.71 -10.66
CA GLY A 204 -6.60 14.80 -11.40
C GLY A 204 -5.51 13.91 -10.79
N LYS A 205 -4.51 13.56 -11.62
CA LYS A 205 -3.44 12.63 -11.27
C LYS A 205 -2.44 13.22 -10.24
N PRO A 206 -1.72 12.35 -9.49
CA PRO A 206 -0.59 12.75 -8.64
C PRO A 206 0.68 13.00 -9.47
N ASP A 207 1.80 13.21 -8.82
CA ASP A 207 3.12 13.29 -9.46
C ASP A 207 3.79 11.91 -9.58
N GLY A 208 3.38 10.92 -8.77
CA GLY A 208 3.85 9.54 -8.80
C GLY A 208 2.92 8.59 -8.04
N ILE A 209 3.16 7.30 -8.18
CA ILE A 209 2.45 6.23 -7.47
C ILE A 209 3.43 5.55 -6.51
N TRP A 210 3.01 5.29 -5.28
CA TRP A 210 3.79 4.54 -4.31
C TRP A 210 2.98 3.34 -3.80
N TYR A 211 3.36 2.16 -4.26
CA TYR A 211 2.76 0.91 -3.82
C TYR A 211 3.50 0.33 -2.62
N TYR A 212 2.76 -0.10 -1.61
CA TYR A 212 3.25 -0.88 -0.47
C TYR A 212 2.98 -2.35 -0.73
N GLU A 213 4.04 -3.17 -0.64
CA GLU A 213 4.03 -4.54 -1.14
C GLU A 213 5.07 -5.38 -0.39
N ASP A 214 4.81 -5.65 0.90
CA ASP A 214 5.76 -6.34 1.79
C ASP A 214 5.89 -7.82 1.44
N MET A 215 6.80 -8.14 0.52
CA MET A 215 7.04 -9.49 0.01
C MET A 215 8.25 -10.17 0.65
N GLY A 216 8.91 -9.53 1.60
CA GLY A 216 10.11 -10.03 2.27
C GLY A 216 9.90 -10.37 3.73
N TYR A 217 10.68 -11.33 4.21
CA TYR A 217 10.89 -11.63 5.62
C TYR A 217 12.37 -11.39 5.95
N LYS A 218 12.77 -11.51 7.21
CA LYS A 218 14.11 -11.12 7.71
C LYS A 218 15.29 -11.73 6.93
N GLY A 219 15.17 -12.89 6.32
CA GLY A 219 16.27 -13.57 5.64
C GLY A 219 15.91 -14.19 4.31
N ALA A 220 14.66 -14.02 3.85
CA ALA A 220 14.18 -14.55 2.59
C ALA A 220 12.91 -13.83 2.14
N PRO A 221 12.59 -13.80 0.84
CA PRO A 221 11.26 -13.41 0.39
C PRO A 221 10.22 -14.47 0.80
N PHE A 222 8.95 -14.07 0.89
CA PHE A 222 7.84 -14.99 1.19
C PHE A 222 7.59 -16.02 0.10
N MET A 223 8.08 -15.79 -1.11
CA MET A 223 7.91 -16.66 -2.26
C MET A 223 9.19 -16.75 -3.09
N SER A 224 9.33 -17.82 -3.87
CA SER A 224 10.42 -17.92 -4.83
C SER A 224 10.25 -16.96 -6.02
N PRO A 225 11.34 -16.60 -6.75
CA PRO A 225 11.22 -15.83 -7.98
C PRO A 225 10.25 -16.44 -9.01
N ALA A 226 10.21 -17.76 -9.13
CA ALA A 226 9.28 -18.44 -10.02
C ALA A 226 7.81 -18.28 -9.60
N MET A 227 7.53 -18.29 -8.28
CA MET A 227 6.19 -18.00 -7.76
C MET A 227 5.81 -16.52 -7.94
N TYR A 228 6.76 -15.61 -7.73
CA TYR A 228 6.55 -14.20 -8.04
C TYR A 228 6.18 -14.02 -9.51
N ASP A 229 6.94 -14.61 -10.42
CA ASP A 229 6.68 -14.53 -11.87
C ASP A 229 5.29 -15.10 -12.24
N GLN A 230 4.85 -16.12 -11.55
CA GLN A 230 3.56 -16.75 -11.81
C GLN A 230 2.37 -15.96 -11.25
N PHE A 231 2.44 -15.51 -9.99
CA PHE A 231 1.29 -15.02 -9.24
C PHE A 231 1.22 -13.50 -9.11
N ILE A 232 2.38 -12.83 -8.99
CA ILE A 232 2.44 -11.41 -8.65
C ILE A 232 2.83 -10.57 -9.86
N TYR A 233 3.85 -10.98 -10.59
CA TYR A 233 4.38 -10.24 -11.74
C TYR A 233 3.31 -9.81 -12.76
N PRO A 234 2.34 -10.65 -13.20
CA PRO A 234 1.33 -10.22 -14.15
C PRO A 234 0.44 -9.08 -13.63
N SER A 235 0.18 -9.07 -12.34
CA SER A 235 -0.61 -8.04 -11.67
C SER A 235 0.19 -6.76 -11.41
N HIS A 236 1.49 -6.87 -11.11
CA HIS A 236 2.40 -5.73 -11.06
C HIS A 236 2.51 -5.06 -12.43
N VAL A 237 2.72 -5.83 -13.51
CA VAL A 237 2.71 -5.28 -14.87
C VAL A 237 1.42 -4.50 -15.13
N TYR A 238 0.27 -5.06 -14.76
CA TYR A 238 -1.02 -4.40 -14.99
C TYR A 238 -1.15 -3.07 -14.23
N THR A 239 -0.77 -3.02 -12.96
CA THR A 239 -0.85 -1.79 -12.14
C THR A 239 0.22 -0.77 -12.51
N PHE A 240 1.45 -1.21 -12.82
CA PHE A 240 2.58 -0.34 -13.18
C PHE A 240 2.41 0.23 -14.59
N ASP A 241 1.98 -0.58 -15.57
CA ASP A 241 1.68 -0.11 -16.92
C ASP A 241 0.59 0.96 -16.92
N TYR A 242 -0.42 0.81 -16.06
CA TYR A 242 -1.44 1.87 -15.92
C TYR A 242 -0.81 3.18 -15.42
N ALA A 243 0.03 3.14 -14.39
CA ALA A 243 0.73 4.33 -13.89
C ALA A 243 1.61 4.96 -14.98
N HIS A 244 2.41 4.14 -15.67
CA HIS A 244 3.28 4.60 -16.77
C HIS A 244 2.50 5.15 -17.96
N SER A 245 1.30 4.62 -18.26
CA SER A 245 0.43 5.16 -19.31
C SER A 245 -0.01 6.60 -19.03
N LEU A 246 0.00 6.99 -17.76
CA LEU A 246 -0.27 8.37 -17.30
C LEU A 246 1.01 9.22 -17.19
N GLY A 247 2.18 8.65 -17.46
CA GLY A 247 3.50 9.29 -17.30
C GLY A 247 3.90 9.43 -15.82
N LEU A 248 3.39 8.55 -14.93
CA LEU A 248 3.67 8.57 -13.51
C LEU A 248 4.75 7.53 -13.16
N PRO A 249 5.80 7.91 -12.42
CA PRO A 249 6.77 6.94 -11.90
C PRO A 249 6.13 6.04 -10.84
N VAL A 250 6.62 4.80 -10.77
CA VAL A 250 6.20 3.77 -9.84
C VAL A 250 7.26 3.53 -8.78
N MET A 251 6.94 3.88 -7.55
CA MET A 251 7.73 3.56 -6.37
C MET A 251 7.11 2.35 -5.67
N VAL A 252 7.95 1.45 -5.19
CA VAL A 252 7.50 0.28 -4.42
C VAL A 252 8.19 0.27 -3.06
N HIS A 253 7.40 0.16 -2.00
CA HIS A 253 7.88 -0.19 -0.68
C HIS A 253 7.78 -1.70 -0.50
N SER A 254 8.83 -2.32 0.00
CA SER A 254 8.79 -3.71 0.46
C SER A 254 9.75 -3.89 1.62
N CYS A 255 9.20 -4.20 2.80
CA CYS A 255 10.00 -4.62 3.94
C CYS A 255 10.64 -5.98 3.71
N GLY A 256 11.70 -6.26 4.50
CA GLY A 256 12.39 -7.54 4.51
C GLY A 256 13.33 -7.75 3.32
N PHE A 257 13.88 -8.96 3.26
CA PHE A 257 14.85 -9.34 2.24
C PHE A 257 14.15 -9.73 0.94
N VAL A 258 14.16 -8.82 -0.04
CA VAL A 258 13.50 -9.02 -1.36
C VAL A 258 14.48 -9.07 -2.53
N GLU A 259 15.79 -9.09 -2.29
CA GLU A 259 16.82 -9.12 -3.35
C GLU A 259 16.54 -10.16 -4.46
N PRO A 260 16.12 -11.43 -4.14
CA PRO A 260 15.82 -12.42 -5.17
C PRO A 260 14.67 -12.05 -6.11
N LEU A 261 13.76 -11.16 -5.69
CA LEU A 261 12.60 -10.71 -6.46
C LEU A 261 12.87 -9.45 -7.30
N LEU A 262 13.96 -8.72 -7.03
CA LEU A 262 14.25 -7.42 -7.63
C LEU A 262 14.23 -7.43 -9.17
N GLN A 263 14.81 -8.45 -9.79
CA GLN A 263 14.83 -8.54 -11.25
C GLN A 263 13.42 -8.64 -11.85
N GLY A 264 12.53 -9.37 -11.18
CA GLY A 264 11.11 -9.45 -11.55
C GLY A 264 10.40 -8.12 -11.37
N MET A 265 10.62 -7.44 -10.23
CA MET A 265 10.02 -6.13 -9.94
C MET A 265 10.48 -5.04 -10.94
N ILE A 266 11.79 -4.99 -11.26
CA ILE A 266 12.32 -4.09 -12.28
C ILE A 266 11.70 -4.39 -13.64
N LYS A 267 11.63 -5.67 -14.02
CA LYS A 267 11.00 -6.09 -15.28
C LYS A 267 9.52 -5.75 -15.36
N ALA A 268 8.81 -5.76 -14.21
CA ALA A 268 7.42 -5.33 -14.13
C ALA A 268 7.24 -3.81 -14.31
N GLY A 269 8.31 -3.02 -14.19
CA GLY A 269 8.29 -1.57 -14.39
C GLY A 269 8.45 -0.75 -13.11
N MET A 270 9.01 -1.30 -12.05
CA MET A 270 9.34 -0.53 -10.84
C MET A 270 10.47 0.46 -11.14
N ASP A 271 10.27 1.75 -10.83
CA ASP A 271 11.26 2.81 -11.02
C ASP A 271 12.12 3.06 -9.77
N LEU A 272 11.57 2.82 -8.57
CA LEU A 272 12.24 3.02 -7.30
C LEU A 272 11.79 1.99 -6.27
N LEU A 273 12.73 1.44 -5.52
CA LEU A 273 12.47 0.60 -4.33
C LEU A 273 12.83 1.36 -3.05
N GLN A 274 11.99 1.24 -2.04
CA GLN A 274 12.17 1.61 -0.64
C GLN A 274 11.56 0.46 0.18
N ALA A 275 12.05 0.00 1.27
CA ALA A 275 13.29 0.15 1.98
C ALA A 275 14.33 -0.86 1.46
N MET A 276 15.62 -0.55 1.66
CA MET A 276 16.70 -1.47 1.28
C MET A 276 17.19 -2.17 2.56
N GLU A 277 16.51 -3.24 2.95
CA GLU A 277 16.99 -4.13 4.03
C GLU A 277 18.08 -5.07 3.50
N VAL A 278 19.19 -5.17 4.24
CA VAL A 278 20.37 -6.01 3.93
C VAL A 278 20.65 -7.02 5.04
#